data_cc8a726a9affeed4778bf7caaa201b41
#
_entry.id   cc8a726a9affeed4778bf7caaa201b41
#
_cell.length_a   1.000
_cell.length_b   1.000
_cell.length_c   1.000
_cell.angle_alpha   90.00
_cell.angle_beta   90.00
_cell.angle_gamma   90.00
#
_symmetry.space_group_name_H-M   'P 1'
#
loop_
_entity.id
_entity.type
_entity.pdbx_description
1 polymer ?
#
loop_
_entity_poly.entity_id
_entity_poly.type
_entity_poly.pdbx_seq_one_letter_code
_entity_poly.pdbx_strand_id
1 'polypeptide(L)'
;MSQQPYLSDTYVEETRIGFWFLRSHTWQHHVLRVAINDLRRLFDGEPPQAPVLLDAGCGQGKSFKHLLQVFAPSRLLGTDADPHSLALSAAEAQRLGVEVELHGSDCAALQFPDASVDILFCHQTFHHLVEQEKALAEFYRVLKPGGYLLFAESTEAYIDTWVIRWLFRHPMHVQKSAEGYLQMLRDQGFEFAARNVSYPYLWWSRSKDFGLLERLGLRKPPPVGQREETLVNVVARKPLEQP
;
A
#
# COMPACT_ATOMS: atom_id res chain seq x y z
N MET A 1 -25.67 10.17 22.77
CA MET A 1 -24.30 10.69 22.81
C MET A 1 -23.62 10.23 21.52
N SER A 2 -23.50 11.12 20.54
CA SER A 2 -22.81 10.85 19.28
C SER A 2 -21.32 10.80 19.56
N GLN A 3 -20.70 9.64 19.45
CA GLN A 3 -19.24 9.52 19.41
C GLN A 3 -18.77 10.28 18.16
N GLN A 4 -18.05 11.38 18.37
CA GLN A 4 -17.29 12.00 17.29
C GLN A 4 -16.29 10.97 16.77
N PRO A 5 -16.13 10.81 15.44
CA PRO A 5 -15.10 9.95 14.90
C PRO A 5 -13.75 10.46 15.39
N TYR A 6 -12.94 9.58 15.99
CA TYR A 6 -11.57 9.88 16.35
C TYR A 6 -10.81 10.21 15.07
N LEU A 7 -10.62 11.51 14.82
CA LEU A 7 -9.55 11.98 13.95
C LEU A 7 -8.28 11.81 14.79
N SER A 8 -7.49 10.79 14.52
CA SER A 8 -6.12 10.80 14.98
C SER A 8 -5.43 11.93 14.22
N ASP A 9 -4.52 12.66 14.85
CA ASP A 9 -3.77 13.74 14.18
C ASP A 9 -2.85 13.18 13.08
N THR A 10 -2.72 11.88 12.94
CA THR A 10 -1.73 11.18 12.13
C THR A 10 -2.29 10.41 10.92
N TYR A 11 -3.56 9.98 10.96
CA TYR A 11 -4.24 9.30 9.86
C TYR A 11 -5.75 9.53 9.86
N VAL A 12 -6.41 9.27 8.72
CA VAL A 12 -7.87 9.37 8.58
C VAL A 12 -8.49 7.99 8.53
N GLU A 13 -9.40 7.71 9.48
CA GLU A 13 -10.13 6.44 9.53
C GLU A 13 -11.05 6.26 8.33
N GLU A 14 -11.14 5.02 7.88
CA GLU A 14 -11.99 4.61 6.77
C GLU A 14 -13.48 4.69 7.10
N THR A 15 -14.33 4.90 6.10
CA THR A 15 -15.79 4.86 6.25
C THR A 15 -16.28 3.42 6.45
N ARG A 16 -17.50 3.26 7.01
CA ARG A 16 -18.13 1.93 7.13
C ARG A 16 -18.29 1.22 5.79
N ILE A 17 -18.53 1.97 4.71
CA ILE A 17 -18.64 1.44 3.34
C ILE A 17 -17.28 1.01 2.83
N GLY A 18 -16.24 1.84 2.99
CA GLY A 18 -14.87 1.49 2.65
C GLY A 18 -14.40 0.25 3.40
N PHE A 19 -14.63 0.23 4.71
CA PHE A 19 -14.29 -0.91 5.56
C PHE A 19 -14.98 -2.22 5.11
N TRP A 20 -16.24 -2.16 4.68
CA TRP A 20 -16.95 -3.29 4.08
C TRP A 20 -16.37 -3.68 2.72
N PHE A 21 -16.02 -2.69 1.87
CA PHE A 21 -15.45 -2.93 0.54
C PHE A 21 -14.12 -3.67 0.61
N LEU A 22 -13.25 -3.36 1.59
CA LEU A 22 -11.98 -4.04 1.83
C LEU A 22 -12.13 -5.54 2.11
N ARG A 23 -13.30 -6.01 2.55
CA ARG A 23 -13.63 -7.43 2.72
C ARG A 23 -14.07 -8.12 1.43
N SER A 24 -14.42 -7.36 0.40
CA SER A 24 -15.01 -7.90 -0.81
C SER A 24 -14.03 -8.78 -1.60
N HIS A 25 -14.57 -9.76 -2.32
CA HIS A 25 -13.81 -10.56 -3.28
C HIS A 25 -13.17 -9.66 -4.36
N THR A 26 -13.87 -8.60 -4.75
CA THR A 26 -13.36 -7.61 -5.73
C THR A 26 -12.07 -6.98 -5.23
N TRP A 27 -12.02 -6.50 -3.99
CA TRP A 27 -10.81 -5.94 -3.41
C TRP A 27 -9.66 -6.95 -3.41
N GLN A 28 -9.88 -8.14 -2.86
CA GLN A 28 -8.83 -9.15 -2.71
C GLN A 28 -8.25 -9.62 -4.05
N HIS A 29 -9.09 -9.80 -5.08
CA HIS A 29 -8.68 -10.40 -6.35
C HIS A 29 -8.33 -9.40 -7.44
N HIS A 30 -8.97 -8.23 -7.45
CA HIS A 30 -8.78 -7.24 -8.51
C HIS A 30 -7.97 -6.02 -8.09
N VAL A 31 -7.71 -5.86 -6.79
CA VAL A 31 -6.86 -4.79 -6.28
C VAL A 31 -5.60 -5.37 -5.66
N LEU A 32 -5.72 -6.01 -4.50
CA LEU A 32 -4.60 -6.47 -3.69
C LEU A 32 -3.72 -7.50 -4.39
N ARG A 33 -4.29 -8.60 -4.88
CA ARG A 33 -3.53 -9.64 -5.59
C ARG A 33 -2.85 -9.11 -6.86
N VAL A 34 -3.51 -8.21 -7.57
CA VAL A 34 -2.94 -7.60 -8.78
C VAL A 34 -1.74 -6.74 -8.42
N ALA A 35 -1.85 -5.91 -7.37
CA ALA A 35 -0.76 -5.08 -6.89
C ALA A 35 0.45 -5.92 -6.42
N ILE A 36 0.23 -6.97 -5.61
CA ILE A 36 1.32 -7.84 -5.12
C ILE A 36 2.03 -8.56 -6.28
N ASN A 37 1.27 -9.09 -7.24
CA ASN A 37 1.86 -9.74 -8.43
C ASN A 37 2.62 -8.76 -9.33
N ASP A 38 2.14 -7.53 -9.42
CA ASP A 38 2.82 -6.48 -10.18
C ASP A 38 4.13 -6.08 -9.49
N LEU A 39 4.10 -5.81 -8.20
CA LEU A 39 5.29 -5.53 -7.40
C LEU A 39 6.33 -6.65 -7.50
N ARG A 40 5.89 -7.94 -7.48
CA ARG A 40 6.82 -9.07 -7.68
C ARG A 40 7.56 -9.01 -9.03
N ARG A 41 6.90 -8.54 -10.09
CA ARG A 41 7.51 -8.38 -11.43
C ARG A 41 8.45 -7.19 -11.53
N LEU A 42 8.31 -6.20 -10.65
CA LEU A 42 9.12 -4.99 -10.65
C LEU A 42 10.49 -5.16 -9.96
N PHE A 43 10.76 -6.32 -9.34
CA PHE A 43 12.10 -6.60 -8.82
C PHE A 43 13.14 -6.75 -9.94
N ASP A 44 14.34 -6.27 -9.68
CA ASP A 44 15.51 -6.58 -10.48
C ASP A 44 16.06 -7.96 -10.05
N GLY A 45 15.58 -9.02 -10.70
CA GLY A 45 15.90 -10.40 -10.34
C GLY A 45 14.95 -10.98 -9.28
N GLU A 46 15.48 -11.88 -8.46
CA GLU A 46 14.69 -12.53 -7.42
C GLU A 46 14.64 -11.69 -6.12
N PRO A 47 13.46 -11.61 -5.45
CA PRO A 47 13.39 -11.01 -4.13
C PRO A 47 14.23 -11.78 -3.11
N PRO A 48 14.54 -11.19 -1.96
CA PRO A 48 15.24 -11.87 -0.87
C PRO A 48 14.57 -13.21 -0.53
N GLN A 49 15.37 -14.24 -0.29
CA GLN A 49 14.85 -15.55 0.13
C GLN A 49 14.48 -15.52 1.61
N ALA A 50 13.31 -16.07 1.93
CA ALA A 50 12.78 -16.17 3.29
C ALA A 50 12.88 -14.85 4.09
N PRO A 51 12.42 -13.70 3.54
CA PRO A 51 12.62 -12.39 4.17
C PRO A 51 11.83 -12.25 5.47
N VAL A 52 12.27 -11.36 6.34
CA VAL A 52 11.42 -10.74 7.35
C VAL A 52 10.58 -9.68 6.61
N LEU A 53 9.27 -9.90 6.50
CA LEU A 53 8.37 -9.04 5.75
C LEU A 53 7.41 -8.31 6.71
N LEU A 54 7.37 -6.98 6.62
CA LEU A 54 6.43 -6.14 7.34
C LEU A 54 5.33 -5.62 6.39
N ASP A 55 4.07 -5.87 6.74
CA ASP A 55 2.88 -5.28 6.13
C ASP A 55 2.47 -4.05 6.93
N ALA A 56 2.82 -2.86 6.43
CA ALA A 56 2.55 -1.58 7.07
C ALA A 56 1.16 -1.05 6.69
N GLY A 57 0.28 -0.92 7.69
CA GLY A 57 -1.15 -0.68 7.49
C GLY A 57 -1.85 -1.95 7.01
N CYS A 58 -1.65 -3.07 7.72
CA CYS A 58 -2.15 -4.38 7.32
C CYS A 58 -3.69 -4.51 7.33
N GLY A 59 -4.38 -3.54 7.89
CA GLY A 59 -5.84 -3.46 7.93
C GLY A 59 -6.46 -4.73 8.50
N GLN A 60 -7.20 -5.44 7.69
CA GLN A 60 -7.91 -6.67 8.07
C GLN A 60 -7.12 -7.95 7.72
N GLY A 61 -5.83 -7.86 7.43
CA GLY A 61 -4.94 -9.00 7.13
C GLY A 61 -5.21 -9.70 5.79
N LYS A 62 -5.91 -9.05 4.86
CA LYS A 62 -6.26 -9.67 3.56
C LYS A 62 -5.07 -9.87 2.64
N SER A 63 -3.97 -9.17 2.87
CA SER A 63 -2.67 -9.30 2.21
C SER A 63 -1.92 -10.58 2.58
N PHE A 64 -2.08 -11.09 3.81
CA PHE A 64 -1.25 -12.16 4.39
C PHE A 64 -1.13 -13.38 3.48
N LYS A 65 -2.26 -13.92 3.02
CA LYS A 65 -2.26 -15.07 2.11
C LYS A 65 -1.40 -14.85 0.87
N HIS A 66 -1.52 -13.67 0.26
CA HIS A 66 -0.82 -13.36 -0.99
C HIS A 66 0.67 -13.08 -0.75
N LEU A 67 1.01 -12.39 0.34
CA LEU A 67 2.39 -12.14 0.73
C LEU A 67 3.13 -13.45 1.05
N LEU A 68 2.49 -14.36 1.79
CA LEU A 68 3.04 -15.69 2.06
C LEU A 68 3.26 -16.50 0.78
N GLN A 69 2.31 -16.46 -0.15
CA GLN A 69 2.41 -17.22 -1.41
C GLN A 69 3.48 -16.68 -2.36
N VAL A 70 3.67 -15.36 -2.40
CA VAL A 70 4.55 -14.71 -3.39
C VAL A 70 5.97 -14.55 -2.87
N PHE A 71 6.15 -14.23 -1.60
CA PHE A 71 7.47 -13.93 -1.02
C PHE A 71 8.00 -14.99 -0.06
N ALA A 72 7.17 -15.95 0.37
CA ALA A 72 7.54 -17.01 1.30
C ALA A 72 8.39 -16.50 2.50
N PRO A 73 7.93 -15.47 3.24
CA PRO A 73 8.71 -14.88 4.31
C PRO A 73 8.98 -15.88 5.43
N SER A 74 10.16 -15.78 6.06
CA SER A 74 10.49 -16.51 7.29
C SER A 74 9.72 -15.98 8.50
N ARG A 75 9.41 -14.68 8.50
CA ARG A 75 8.55 -14.01 9.48
C ARG A 75 7.65 -13.01 8.75
N LEU A 76 6.36 -13.06 9.04
CA LEU A 76 5.39 -12.07 8.57
C LEU A 76 4.98 -11.21 9.76
N LEU A 77 5.25 -9.92 9.67
CA LEU A 77 4.88 -8.90 10.62
C LEU A 77 3.75 -8.08 10.03
N GLY A 78 2.78 -7.66 10.86
CA GLY A 78 1.72 -6.75 10.45
C GLY A 78 1.59 -5.62 11.45
N THR A 79 1.39 -4.39 10.97
CA THR A 79 1.10 -3.26 11.84
C THR A 79 -0.08 -2.45 11.33
N ASP A 80 -0.90 -1.96 12.26
CA ASP A 80 -1.99 -1.04 11.99
C ASP A 80 -2.24 -0.17 13.24
N ALA A 81 -2.68 1.05 13.05
CA ALA A 81 -2.99 1.96 14.15
C ALA A 81 -4.39 1.69 14.74
N ASP A 82 -5.31 1.08 13.96
CA ASP A 82 -6.67 0.77 14.39
C ASP A 82 -6.75 -0.60 15.10
N PRO A 83 -7.08 -0.64 16.42
CA PRO A 83 -7.21 -1.89 17.17
C PRO A 83 -8.28 -2.84 16.61
N HIS A 84 -9.34 -2.29 15.98
CA HIS A 84 -10.37 -3.12 15.38
C HIS A 84 -9.86 -3.84 14.12
N SER A 85 -9.09 -3.15 13.29
CA SER A 85 -8.40 -3.75 12.13
C SER A 85 -7.44 -4.85 12.57
N LEU A 86 -6.64 -4.61 13.62
CA LEU A 86 -5.75 -5.63 14.18
C LEU A 86 -6.48 -6.87 14.71
N ALA A 87 -7.62 -6.70 15.37
CA ALA A 87 -8.42 -7.84 15.81
C ALA A 87 -8.92 -8.67 14.62
N LEU A 88 -9.29 -8.03 13.52
CA LEU A 88 -9.68 -8.72 12.27
C LEU A 88 -8.49 -9.38 11.58
N SER A 89 -7.32 -8.77 11.61
CA SER A 89 -6.07 -9.36 11.12
C SER A 89 -5.70 -10.62 11.88
N ALA A 90 -5.82 -10.61 13.21
CA ALA A 90 -5.59 -11.79 14.04
C ALA A 90 -6.55 -12.94 13.69
N ALA A 91 -7.84 -12.61 13.53
CA ALA A 91 -8.84 -13.60 13.10
C ALA A 91 -8.56 -14.16 11.69
N GLU A 92 -8.07 -13.32 10.78
CA GLU A 92 -7.70 -13.76 9.44
C GLU A 92 -6.46 -14.67 9.45
N ALA A 93 -5.42 -14.33 10.22
CA ALA A 93 -4.24 -15.18 10.40
C ALA A 93 -4.64 -16.56 10.98
N GLN A 94 -5.48 -16.57 12.00
CA GLN A 94 -6.04 -17.81 12.57
C GLN A 94 -6.82 -18.63 11.54
N ARG A 95 -7.70 -17.98 10.76
CA ARG A 95 -8.47 -18.63 9.68
C ARG A 95 -7.58 -19.25 8.60
N LEU A 96 -6.45 -18.62 8.29
CA LEU A 96 -5.46 -19.11 7.32
C LEU A 96 -4.56 -20.20 7.92
N GLY A 97 -4.53 -20.39 9.24
CA GLY A 97 -3.61 -21.28 9.91
C GLY A 97 -2.15 -20.84 9.80
N VAL A 98 -1.90 -19.53 9.79
CA VAL A 98 -0.55 -18.94 9.64
C VAL A 98 -0.19 -18.11 10.86
N GLU A 99 1.11 -18.02 11.14
CA GLU A 99 1.64 -17.16 12.19
C GLU A 99 1.95 -15.79 11.61
N VAL A 100 1.41 -14.74 12.23
CA VAL A 100 1.67 -13.33 11.92
C VAL A 100 1.88 -12.57 13.22
N GLU A 101 2.98 -11.89 13.34
CA GLU A 101 3.29 -11.05 14.50
C GLU A 101 2.62 -9.68 14.30
N LEU A 102 1.56 -9.39 15.07
CA LEU A 102 0.76 -8.17 14.95
C LEU A 102 1.16 -7.14 16.00
N HIS A 103 1.36 -5.89 15.54
CA HIS A 103 1.75 -4.76 16.37
C HIS A 103 0.80 -3.58 16.17
N GLY A 104 0.31 -3.00 17.28
CA GLY A 104 -0.47 -1.75 17.25
C GLY A 104 0.49 -0.56 17.20
N SER A 105 0.75 -0.01 16.02
CA SER A 105 1.56 1.20 15.89
C SER A 105 1.17 2.02 14.66
N ASP A 106 1.40 3.32 14.76
CA ASP A 106 1.30 4.25 13.65
C ASP A 106 2.48 4.06 12.68
N CYS A 107 2.22 4.18 11.38
CA CYS A 107 3.28 4.16 10.37
C CYS A 107 4.31 5.28 10.54
N ALA A 108 3.92 6.41 11.15
CA ALA A 108 4.82 7.52 11.48
C ALA A 108 5.63 7.31 12.79
N ALA A 109 5.42 6.18 13.50
CA ALA A 109 6.11 5.84 14.75
C ALA A 109 6.16 4.33 14.94
N LEU A 110 6.82 3.61 14.02
CA LEU A 110 6.90 2.15 14.01
C LEU A 110 7.67 1.60 15.22
N GLN A 111 7.08 0.62 15.90
CA GLN A 111 7.70 -0.01 17.07
C GLN A 111 8.58 -1.21 16.69
N PHE A 112 9.39 -1.05 15.64
CA PHE A 112 10.35 -2.03 15.20
C PHE A 112 11.79 -1.48 15.32
N PRO A 113 12.79 -2.32 15.59
CA PRO A 113 14.20 -1.89 15.60
C PRO A 113 14.66 -1.36 14.24
N ASP A 114 15.68 -0.55 14.24
CA ASP A 114 16.38 -0.13 13.02
C ASP A 114 16.92 -1.35 12.28
N ALA A 115 16.90 -1.31 10.95
CA ALA A 115 17.46 -2.34 10.09
C ALA A 115 17.02 -3.77 10.45
N SER A 116 15.74 -3.98 10.78
CA SER A 116 15.19 -5.28 11.21
C SER A 116 14.38 -6.00 10.14
N VAL A 117 13.98 -5.29 9.06
CA VAL A 117 13.04 -5.76 8.04
C VAL A 117 13.75 -5.87 6.68
N ASP A 118 13.54 -6.97 5.96
CA ASP A 118 14.09 -7.17 4.60
C ASP A 118 13.17 -6.60 3.52
N ILE A 119 11.84 -6.75 3.71
CA ILE A 119 10.81 -6.23 2.82
C ILE A 119 9.75 -5.50 3.65
N LEU A 120 9.43 -4.26 3.30
CA LEU A 120 8.28 -3.53 3.80
C LEU A 120 7.26 -3.39 2.68
N PHE A 121 6.05 -3.86 2.91
CA PHE A 121 4.92 -3.73 2.00
C PHE A 121 3.96 -2.66 2.52
N CYS A 122 3.64 -1.67 1.68
CA CYS A 122 2.66 -0.62 1.94
C CYS A 122 1.71 -0.53 0.74
N HIS A 123 0.44 -0.85 0.97
CA HIS A 123 -0.55 -0.93 -0.10
C HIS A 123 -1.85 -0.24 0.29
N GLN A 124 -2.22 0.80 -0.45
CA GLN A 124 -3.45 1.56 -0.23
C GLN A 124 -3.62 2.05 1.22
N THR A 125 -2.50 2.42 1.84
CA THR A 125 -2.41 2.88 3.23
C THR A 125 -1.81 4.28 3.31
N PHE A 126 -0.77 4.54 2.52
CA PHE A 126 0.04 5.73 2.63
C PHE A 126 -0.76 7.02 2.35
N HIS A 127 -1.70 6.98 1.43
CA HIS A 127 -2.58 8.11 1.11
C HIS A 127 -3.60 8.44 2.23
N HIS A 128 -3.75 7.60 3.26
CA HIS A 128 -4.51 7.89 4.48
C HIS A 128 -3.67 8.58 5.55
N LEU A 129 -2.34 8.58 5.43
CA LEU A 129 -1.45 9.17 6.42
C LEU A 129 -1.36 10.68 6.25
N VAL A 130 -1.44 11.40 7.37
CA VAL A 130 -1.26 12.87 7.41
C VAL A 130 0.24 13.21 7.47
N GLU A 131 1.02 12.46 8.24
CA GLU A 131 2.46 12.66 8.43
C GLU A 131 3.28 11.75 7.49
N GLN A 132 3.08 11.88 6.18
CA GLN A 132 3.68 11.01 5.17
C GLN A 132 5.20 10.98 5.19
N GLU A 133 5.86 12.14 5.41
CA GLU A 133 7.32 12.25 5.50
C GLU A 133 7.88 11.48 6.70
N LYS A 134 7.19 11.55 7.85
CA LYS A 134 7.60 10.79 9.04
C LYS A 134 7.41 9.29 8.83
N ALA A 135 6.28 8.88 8.25
CA ALA A 135 6.02 7.49 7.96
C ALA A 135 7.08 6.92 7.00
N LEU A 136 7.45 7.69 5.97
CA LEU A 136 8.48 7.26 5.03
C LEU A 136 9.87 7.18 5.69
N ALA A 137 10.19 8.09 6.60
CA ALA A 137 11.42 8.03 7.40
C ALA A 137 11.46 6.78 8.29
N GLU A 138 10.33 6.40 8.90
CA GLU A 138 10.20 5.17 9.68
C GLU A 138 10.34 3.91 8.80
N PHE A 139 9.75 3.89 7.61
CA PHE A 139 9.93 2.82 6.63
C PHE A 139 11.40 2.63 6.26
N TYR A 140 12.08 3.75 6.00
CA TYR A 140 13.51 3.74 5.71
C TYR A 140 14.34 3.26 6.91
N ARG A 141 14.02 3.70 8.12
CA ARG A 141 14.73 3.32 9.36
C ARG A 141 14.66 1.82 9.61
N VAL A 142 13.47 1.23 9.56
CA VAL A 142 13.26 -0.18 9.89
C VAL A 142 13.79 -1.14 8.82
N LEU A 143 13.89 -0.69 7.56
CA LEU A 143 14.47 -1.48 6.50
C LEU A 143 15.97 -1.67 6.68
N LYS A 144 16.45 -2.88 6.49
CA LYS A 144 17.88 -3.19 6.42
C LYS A 144 18.54 -2.47 5.24
N PRO A 145 19.85 -2.14 5.30
CA PRO A 145 20.61 -1.79 4.10
C PRO A 145 20.42 -2.85 3.03
N GLY A 146 20.07 -2.45 1.82
CA GLY A 146 19.73 -3.35 0.72
C GLY A 146 18.31 -3.91 0.74
N GLY A 147 17.50 -3.61 1.77
CA GLY A 147 16.08 -3.99 1.88
C GLY A 147 15.18 -3.24 0.89
N TYR A 148 13.94 -3.69 0.75
CA TYR A 148 13.01 -3.22 -0.26
C TYR A 148 11.72 -2.66 0.33
N LEU A 149 11.31 -1.51 -0.14
CA LEU A 149 9.96 -0.98 0.02
C LEU A 149 9.13 -1.37 -1.21
N LEU A 150 8.06 -2.10 -0.97
CA LEU A 150 7.02 -2.41 -1.95
C LEU A 150 5.87 -1.43 -1.75
N PHE A 151 5.81 -0.41 -2.57
CA PHE A 151 4.87 0.69 -2.43
C PHE A 151 3.83 0.63 -3.55
N ALA A 152 2.55 0.55 -3.22
CA ALA A 152 1.47 0.49 -4.19
C ALA A 152 0.27 1.34 -3.74
N GLU A 153 0.12 2.52 -4.34
CA GLU A 153 -0.79 3.55 -3.85
C GLU A 153 -1.69 4.15 -4.93
N SER A 154 -2.82 4.66 -4.48
CA SER A 154 -3.69 5.53 -5.25
C SER A 154 -3.13 6.95 -5.26
N THR A 155 -3.18 7.60 -6.43
CA THR A 155 -2.73 8.98 -6.59
C THR A 155 -3.86 9.99 -6.37
N GLU A 156 -3.53 11.27 -6.28
CA GLU A 156 -4.51 12.36 -6.20
C GLU A 156 -5.54 12.30 -7.35
N ALA A 157 -5.12 11.90 -8.56
CA ALA A 157 -6.00 11.78 -9.72
C ALA A 157 -7.15 10.78 -9.50
N TYR A 158 -6.95 9.75 -8.67
CA TYR A 158 -7.99 8.80 -8.27
C TYR A 158 -8.75 9.28 -7.04
N ILE A 159 -8.02 9.70 -6.00
CA ILE A 159 -8.60 10.10 -4.71
C ILE A 159 -9.51 11.33 -4.85
N ASP A 160 -9.18 12.27 -5.74
CA ASP A 160 -9.97 13.49 -5.97
C ASP A 160 -11.24 13.25 -6.80
N THR A 161 -11.51 12.02 -7.25
CA THR A 161 -12.76 11.72 -7.96
C THR A 161 -13.97 11.87 -7.04
N TRP A 162 -15.11 12.38 -7.58
CA TRP A 162 -16.30 12.63 -6.77
C TRP A 162 -16.85 11.38 -6.08
N VAL A 163 -16.71 10.19 -6.70
CA VAL A 163 -17.16 8.92 -6.13
C VAL A 163 -16.30 8.52 -4.94
N ILE A 164 -14.97 8.61 -5.09
CA ILE A 164 -14.04 8.26 -4.00
C ILE A 164 -14.22 9.23 -2.84
N ARG A 165 -14.29 10.51 -3.09
CA ARG A 165 -14.55 11.53 -2.05
C ARG A 165 -15.90 11.34 -1.32
N TRP A 166 -16.89 10.79 -2.00
CA TRP A 166 -18.20 10.52 -1.41
C TRP A 166 -18.21 9.21 -0.58
N LEU A 167 -17.51 8.17 -1.04
CA LEU A 167 -17.55 6.85 -0.42
C LEU A 167 -16.46 6.66 0.66
N PHE A 168 -15.32 7.32 0.52
CA PHE A 168 -14.14 7.13 1.35
C PHE A 168 -13.68 8.45 1.97
N ARG A 169 -12.89 8.37 3.04
CA ARG A 169 -12.31 9.54 3.70
C ARG A 169 -10.81 9.57 3.50
N HIS A 170 -10.29 10.72 3.09
CA HIS A 170 -8.86 10.92 2.85
C HIS A 170 -8.42 12.31 3.34
N PRO A 171 -7.18 12.47 3.82
CA PRO A 171 -6.59 13.78 4.09
C PRO A 171 -6.21 14.46 2.75
N MET A 172 -7.13 15.24 2.19
CA MET A 172 -7.01 15.78 0.82
C MET A 172 -5.78 16.68 0.61
N HIS A 173 -5.26 17.31 1.68
CA HIS A 173 -4.14 18.25 1.60
C HIS A 173 -2.77 17.58 1.43
N VAL A 174 -2.66 16.26 1.64
CA VAL A 174 -1.40 15.50 1.51
C VAL A 174 -1.37 14.59 0.28
N GLN A 175 -2.45 14.55 -0.49
CA GLN A 175 -2.51 13.70 -1.69
C GLN A 175 -1.48 14.13 -2.72
N LYS A 176 -0.90 13.18 -3.43
CA LYS A 176 0.18 13.43 -4.39
C LYS A 176 -0.11 12.76 -5.73
N SER A 177 0.45 13.34 -6.79
CA SER A 177 0.55 12.67 -8.08
C SER A 177 1.51 11.47 -8.00
N ALA A 178 1.50 10.63 -9.01
CA ALA A 178 2.44 9.51 -9.10
C ALA A 178 3.90 10.00 -8.99
N GLU A 179 4.27 11.03 -9.76
CA GLU A 179 5.62 11.61 -9.70
C GLU A 179 5.90 12.25 -8.33
N GLY A 180 4.90 12.85 -7.68
CA GLY A 180 5.04 13.39 -6.33
C GLY A 180 5.42 12.31 -5.30
N TYR A 181 4.82 11.12 -5.36
CA TYR A 181 5.22 9.98 -4.52
C TYR A 181 6.62 9.48 -4.88
N LEU A 182 6.93 9.33 -6.17
CA LEU A 182 8.25 8.87 -6.59
C LEU A 182 9.36 9.84 -6.17
N GLN A 183 9.11 11.14 -6.24
CA GLN A 183 10.07 12.15 -5.78
C GLN A 183 10.26 12.09 -4.28
N MET A 184 9.19 11.94 -3.50
CA MET A 184 9.27 11.77 -2.04
C MET A 184 10.10 10.54 -1.65
N LEU A 185 9.96 9.41 -2.37
CA LEU A 185 10.78 8.22 -2.15
C LEU A 185 12.26 8.49 -2.43
N ARG A 186 12.58 9.21 -3.54
CA ARG A 186 13.98 9.61 -3.86
C ARG A 186 14.56 10.54 -2.80
N ASP A 187 13.79 11.54 -2.38
CA ASP A 187 14.22 12.52 -1.37
C ASP A 187 14.52 11.86 -0.02
N GLN A 188 13.82 10.76 0.31
CA GLN A 188 14.10 9.94 1.49
C GLN A 188 15.35 9.08 1.33
N GLY A 189 15.90 8.92 0.12
CA GLY A 189 17.11 8.16 -0.15
C GLY A 189 16.85 6.75 -0.71
N PHE A 190 15.63 6.43 -1.13
CA PHE A 190 15.35 5.18 -1.85
C PHE A 190 15.84 5.22 -3.30
N GLU A 191 16.36 4.10 -3.78
CA GLU A 191 16.83 3.92 -5.15
C GLU A 191 15.88 3.03 -5.94
N PHE A 192 15.53 3.45 -7.13
CA PHE A 192 14.77 2.69 -8.13
C PHE A 192 14.93 3.31 -9.52
N ALA A 193 14.84 2.47 -10.54
CA ALA A 193 14.83 2.88 -11.94
C ALA A 193 13.41 2.83 -12.53
N ALA A 194 13.24 3.33 -13.75
CA ALA A 194 11.93 3.32 -14.43
C ALA A 194 11.34 1.88 -14.57
N ARG A 195 12.18 0.86 -14.69
CA ARG A 195 11.74 -0.55 -14.75
C ARG A 195 11.18 -1.09 -13.44
N ASN A 196 11.46 -0.43 -12.32
CA ASN A 196 10.94 -0.78 -11.00
C ASN A 196 9.64 -0.05 -10.67
N VAL A 197 9.07 0.68 -11.63
CA VAL A 197 7.83 1.46 -11.49
C VAL A 197 6.81 0.98 -12.50
N SER A 198 5.56 0.91 -12.09
CA SER A 198 4.43 0.72 -12.97
C SER A 198 3.26 1.63 -12.62
N TYR A 199 2.45 1.92 -13.63
CA TYR A 199 1.21 2.69 -13.51
C TYR A 199 0.04 1.79 -13.93
N PRO A 200 -0.51 0.98 -12.99
CA PRO A 200 -1.56 0.03 -13.33
C PRO A 200 -2.80 0.73 -13.89
N TYR A 201 -3.24 0.30 -15.08
CA TYR A 201 -4.43 0.82 -15.72
C TYR A 201 -5.56 -0.20 -15.59
N LEU A 202 -6.25 -0.14 -14.44
CA LEU A 202 -7.28 -1.09 -14.08
C LEU A 202 -8.67 -0.50 -14.36
N TRP A 203 -9.64 -1.34 -14.68
CA TRP A 203 -11.01 -0.91 -15.02
C TRP A 203 -11.67 -0.07 -13.92
N TRP A 204 -11.41 -0.38 -12.66
CA TRP A 204 -11.98 0.30 -11.51
C TRP A 204 -11.25 1.60 -11.15
N SER A 205 -10.02 1.80 -11.61
CA SER A 205 -9.17 2.95 -11.23
C SER A 205 -9.28 4.15 -12.18
N ARG A 206 -10.27 4.18 -13.08
CA ARG A 206 -10.49 5.31 -14.00
C ARG A 206 -11.21 6.44 -13.30
N SER A 207 -10.71 7.68 -13.48
CA SER A 207 -11.24 8.85 -12.79
C SER A 207 -12.66 9.23 -13.23
N LYS A 208 -13.05 8.94 -14.47
CA LYS A 208 -14.31 9.46 -15.04
C LYS A 208 -15.49 8.49 -15.00
N ASP A 209 -15.30 7.24 -15.40
CA ASP A 209 -16.39 6.31 -15.65
C ASP A 209 -16.12 4.86 -15.21
N PHE A 210 -15.10 4.63 -14.37
CA PHE A 210 -14.63 3.29 -13.97
C PHE A 210 -14.41 2.34 -15.16
N GLY A 211 -14.07 2.89 -16.32
CA GLY A 211 -13.85 2.13 -17.55
C GLY A 211 -15.13 1.49 -18.12
N LEU A 212 -16.32 1.95 -17.72
CA LEU A 212 -17.59 1.38 -18.18
C LEU A 212 -17.76 1.47 -19.69
N LEU A 213 -17.43 2.63 -20.30
CA LEU A 213 -17.52 2.82 -21.75
C LEU A 213 -16.54 1.93 -22.53
N GLU A 214 -15.35 1.66 -21.96
CA GLU A 214 -14.40 0.73 -22.55
C GLU A 214 -14.87 -0.73 -22.43
N ARG A 215 -15.44 -1.11 -21.28
CA ARG A 215 -16.03 -2.45 -21.07
C ARG A 215 -17.20 -2.73 -22.00
N LEU A 216 -17.97 -1.70 -22.34
CA LEU A 216 -19.08 -1.79 -23.29
C LEU A 216 -18.61 -1.71 -24.76
N GLY A 217 -17.32 -1.54 -25.02
CA GLY A 217 -16.77 -1.39 -26.37
C GLY A 217 -17.10 -0.04 -27.03
N LEU A 218 -17.63 0.92 -26.28
CA LEU A 218 -18.02 2.24 -26.78
C LEU A 218 -16.84 3.22 -26.85
N ARG A 219 -15.74 2.91 -26.18
CA ARG A 219 -14.49 3.68 -26.19
C ARG A 219 -13.30 2.73 -26.22
N LYS A 220 -12.25 3.09 -26.96
CA LYS A 220 -10.96 2.40 -26.86
C LYS A 220 -10.14 2.97 -25.72
N PRO A 221 -9.36 2.12 -24.99
CA PRO A 221 -8.43 2.62 -23.98
C PRO A 221 -7.40 3.56 -24.62
N PRO A 222 -6.99 4.64 -23.91
CA PRO A 222 -5.92 5.49 -24.37
C PRO A 222 -4.62 4.71 -24.60
N PRO A 223 -3.76 5.15 -25.54
CA PRO A 223 -2.43 4.57 -25.68
C PRO A 223 -1.63 4.64 -24.38
N VAL A 224 -0.70 3.69 -24.22
CA VAL A 224 0.28 3.75 -23.12
C VAL A 224 1.03 5.11 -23.19
N GLY A 225 1.18 5.79 -22.07
CA GLY A 225 1.76 7.14 -22.01
C GLY A 225 0.75 8.30 -22.12
N GLN A 226 -0.52 7.99 -22.44
CA GLN A 226 -1.64 8.96 -22.37
C GLN A 226 -2.71 8.51 -21.34
N ARG A 227 -2.41 7.45 -20.60
CA ARG A 227 -3.30 6.92 -19.57
C ARG A 227 -3.18 7.76 -18.31
N GLU A 228 -4.31 7.89 -17.61
CA GLU A 228 -4.32 8.52 -16.29
C GLU A 228 -3.46 7.70 -15.32
N GLU A 229 -2.58 8.36 -14.60
CA GLU A 229 -1.74 7.76 -13.56
C GLU A 229 -2.48 7.77 -12.22
N THR A 230 -3.56 7.01 -12.14
CA THR A 230 -4.42 6.90 -10.95
C THR A 230 -3.86 5.99 -9.87
N LEU A 231 -2.92 5.14 -10.25
CA LEU A 231 -2.21 4.21 -9.37
C LEU A 231 -0.71 4.27 -9.69
N VAL A 232 0.10 4.07 -8.67
CA VAL A 232 1.55 3.90 -8.80
C VAL A 232 2.01 2.73 -7.96
N ASN A 233 2.75 1.80 -8.59
CA ASN A 233 3.46 0.73 -7.90
C ASN A 233 4.96 0.92 -8.11
N VAL A 234 5.73 0.77 -7.06
CA VAL A 234 7.19 0.85 -7.13
C VAL A 234 7.85 -0.13 -6.18
N VAL A 235 8.92 -0.76 -6.64
CA VAL A 235 9.87 -1.50 -5.83
C VAL A 235 11.09 -0.61 -5.64
N ALA A 236 11.22 -0.03 -4.46
CA ALA A 236 12.29 0.88 -4.11
C ALA A 236 13.26 0.21 -3.13
N ARG A 237 14.55 0.39 -3.31
CA ARG A 237 15.58 -0.24 -2.50
C ARG A 237 16.22 0.78 -1.57
N LYS A 238 16.40 0.42 -0.31
CA LYS A 238 17.31 1.14 0.58
C LYS A 238 18.75 0.81 0.16
N PRO A 239 19.61 1.81 -0.14
CA PRO A 239 20.99 1.56 -0.51
C PRO A 239 21.71 0.65 0.48
N LEU A 240 22.72 -0.08 -0.01
CA LEU A 240 23.70 -0.70 0.89
C LEU A 240 24.50 0.43 1.56
N GLU A 241 24.77 0.31 2.83
CA GLU A 241 25.73 1.23 3.48
C GLU A 241 27.06 1.13 2.72
N GLN A 242 27.61 2.26 2.32
CA GLN A 242 28.96 2.29 1.78
C GLN A 242 29.92 2.00 2.94
N PRO A 243 30.88 1.10 2.75
CA PRO A 243 31.86 0.75 3.78
C PRO A 243 32.74 1.95 4.18
#